data_3f8e9ed2ef69b6d576a69f8468bda5d1
#
_entry.id   3f8e9ed2ef69b6d576a69f8468bda5d1
#
_cell.length_a   1.000
_cell.length_b   1.000
_cell.length_c   1.000
_cell.angle_alpha   90.00
_cell.angle_beta   90.00
_cell.angle_gamma   90.00
#
_symmetry.space_group_name_H-M   'P 1'
#
loop_
_entity.id
_entity.type
_entity.pdbx_description
1 polymer ?
#
loop_
_entity_poly.entity_id
_entity_poly.type
_entity_poly.pdbx_seq_one_letter_code
_entity_poly.pdbx_strand_id
1 'polypeptide(L)'
;MASYYYLISSLPELSANEEMPITYDEFIAMCEDNVSDKTLERLKNLTLDSTEGPLLKKWSGFYTGLFRELNAQRSAALGKSYQAEYEKDPESTQIAQAAITAKNPLEAEKLLLVRQFEALDYYTGGTIGHLVN
;
A
#
# COMPACT_ATOMS: atom_id res chain seq x y z
N MET A 1 20.65 1.60 -19.20
CA MET A 1 19.55 1.76 -18.25
C MET A 1 18.29 1.12 -18.80
N ALA A 2 17.73 0.20 -18.04
CA ALA A 2 16.53 -0.51 -18.51
C ALA A 2 15.33 0.43 -18.52
N SER A 3 14.60 0.44 -19.63
CA SER A 3 13.34 1.17 -19.73
C SER A 3 12.20 0.21 -19.36
N TYR A 4 11.39 0.59 -18.38
CA TYR A 4 10.24 -0.20 -17.97
C TYR A 4 8.95 0.19 -18.69
N TYR A 5 9.05 1.05 -19.70
CA TYR A 5 7.89 1.56 -20.40
C TYR A 5 7.05 0.43 -20.99
N TYR A 6 7.69 -0.52 -21.67
CA TYR A 6 7.00 -1.66 -22.27
C TYR A 6 6.30 -2.50 -21.20
N LEU A 7 7.00 -2.80 -20.12
CA LEU A 7 6.44 -3.58 -19.02
C LEU A 7 5.23 -2.86 -18.41
N ILE A 8 5.38 -1.58 -18.07
CA ILE A 8 4.31 -0.80 -17.44
C ILE A 8 3.09 -0.69 -18.34
N SER A 9 3.29 -0.47 -19.64
CA SER A 9 2.18 -0.37 -20.58
C SER A 9 1.48 -1.71 -20.84
N SER A 10 2.16 -2.83 -20.56
CA SER A 10 1.59 -4.17 -20.70
C SER A 10 0.82 -4.62 -19.45
N LEU A 11 1.04 -3.97 -18.31
CA LEU A 11 0.38 -4.32 -17.07
C LEU A 11 -1.05 -3.77 -17.05
N PRO A 12 -2.02 -4.56 -16.57
CA PRO A 12 -3.38 -4.05 -16.40
C PRO A 12 -3.45 -3.05 -15.25
N GLU A 13 -4.40 -2.14 -15.32
CA GLU A 13 -4.64 -1.17 -14.28
C GLU A 13 -5.29 -1.84 -13.08
N LEU A 14 -4.80 -1.53 -11.89
CA LEU A 14 -5.34 -2.06 -10.63
C LEU A 14 -6.36 -1.08 -10.05
N SER A 15 -7.43 -1.63 -9.51
CA SER A 15 -8.46 -0.85 -8.82
C SER A 15 -8.83 -1.54 -7.51
N ALA A 16 -8.97 -0.75 -6.46
CA ALA A 16 -9.40 -1.25 -5.15
C ALA A 16 -10.84 -1.79 -5.17
N ASN A 17 -11.64 -1.38 -6.17
CA ASN A 17 -13.05 -1.77 -6.29
C ASN A 17 -13.29 -2.93 -7.23
N GLU A 18 -12.25 -3.49 -7.82
CA GLU A 18 -12.34 -4.57 -8.79
C GLU A 18 -11.45 -5.72 -8.38
N GLU A 19 -11.71 -6.89 -8.94
CA GLU A 19 -10.86 -8.05 -8.71
C GLU A 19 -9.47 -7.83 -9.33
N MET A 20 -8.49 -8.54 -8.79
CA MET A 20 -7.14 -8.49 -9.35
C MET A 20 -7.17 -9.02 -10.79
N PRO A 21 -6.74 -8.21 -11.77
CA PRO A 21 -6.76 -8.62 -13.17
C PRO A 21 -5.72 -9.69 -13.51
N ILE A 22 -4.65 -9.78 -12.73
CA ILE A 22 -3.62 -10.81 -12.89
C ILE A 22 -3.21 -11.34 -11.52
N THR A 23 -2.66 -12.55 -11.50
CA THR A 23 -2.09 -13.12 -10.28
C THR A 23 -0.68 -12.59 -10.04
N TYR A 24 -0.18 -12.75 -8.83
CA TYR A 24 1.20 -12.41 -8.51
C TYR A 24 2.20 -13.20 -9.37
N ASP A 25 1.95 -14.48 -9.59
CA ASP A 25 2.81 -15.31 -10.42
C ASP A 25 2.83 -14.84 -11.87
N GLU A 26 1.68 -14.44 -12.41
CA GLU A 26 1.59 -13.85 -13.74
C GLU A 26 2.37 -12.54 -13.83
N PHE A 27 2.26 -11.69 -12.79
CA PHE A 27 3.02 -10.45 -12.72
C PHE A 27 4.53 -10.72 -12.73
N ILE A 28 5.00 -11.66 -11.91
CA ILE A 28 6.42 -12.01 -11.86
C ILE A 28 6.90 -12.56 -13.21
N ALA A 29 6.08 -13.39 -13.86
CA ALA A 29 6.41 -13.90 -15.19
C ALA A 29 6.57 -12.79 -16.22
N MET A 30 5.72 -11.77 -16.17
CA MET A 30 5.85 -10.59 -17.05
C MET A 30 7.12 -9.81 -16.75
N CYS A 31 7.55 -9.78 -15.50
CA CYS A 31 8.76 -9.07 -15.11
C CYS A 31 10.05 -9.78 -15.53
N GLU A 32 10.05 -11.10 -15.62
CA GLU A 32 11.27 -11.91 -15.87
C GLU A 32 12.05 -11.45 -17.08
N ASP A 33 11.38 -11.09 -18.17
CA ASP A 33 12.03 -10.69 -19.40
C ASP A 33 12.27 -9.18 -19.52
N ASN A 34 11.78 -8.40 -18.55
CA ASN A 34 11.74 -6.94 -18.67
C ASN A 34 12.54 -6.21 -17.58
N VAL A 35 13.04 -6.92 -16.60
CA VAL A 35 13.81 -6.33 -15.49
C VAL A 35 15.08 -7.15 -15.28
N SER A 36 16.06 -6.55 -14.60
CA SER A 36 17.30 -7.25 -14.25
C SER A 36 17.03 -8.34 -13.20
N ASP A 37 17.91 -9.33 -13.12
CA ASP A 37 17.81 -10.40 -12.13
C ASP A 37 17.76 -9.84 -10.71
N LYS A 38 18.53 -8.81 -10.44
CA LYS A 38 18.55 -8.15 -9.13
C LYS A 38 17.20 -7.51 -8.79
N THR A 39 16.60 -6.83 -9.76
CA THR A 39 15.28 -6.23 -9.58
C THR A 39 14.20 -7.30 -9.38
N LEU A 40 14.30 -8.38 -10.16
CA LEU A 40 13.36 -9.49 -10.03
C LEU A 40 13.42 -10.12 -8.64
N GLU A 41 14.61 -10.33 -8.10
CA GLU A 41 14.78 -10.83 -6.73
C GLU A 41 14.15 -9.89 -5.71
N ARG A 42 14.33 -8.58 -5.87
CA ARG A 42 13.69 -7.60 -5.00
C ARG A 42 12.18 -7.69 -5.04
N LEU A 43 11.61 -7.84 -6.24
CA LEU A 43 10.16 -7.98 -6.39
C LEU A 43 9.64 -9.26 -5.74
N LYS A 44 10.35 -10.38 -5.88
CA LYS A 44 9.98 -11.64 -5.27
C LYS A 44 10.01 -11.59 -3.74
N ASN A 45 10.91 -10.81 -3.17
CA ASN A 45 11.06 -10.68 -1.72
C ASN A 45 10.29 -9.51 -1.12
N LEU A 46 9.53 -8.79 -1.95
CA LEU A 46 8.78 -7.64 -1.50
C LEU A 46 7.63 -8.04 -0.58
N THR A 47 7.55 -7.38 0.57
CA THR A 47 6.45 -7.55 1.52
C THR A 47 5.91 -6.19 1.94
N LEU A 48 4.81 -6.18 2.67
CA LEU A 48 4.25 -4.94 3.22
C LEU A 48 5.19 -4.27 4.23
N ASP A 49 6.13 -5.03 4.79
CA ASP A 49 7.11 -4.53 5.76
C ASP A 49 8.42 -4.09 5.13
N SER A 50 8.55 -4.20 3.80
CA SER A 50 9.79 -3.82 3.12
C SER A 50 10.07 -2.34 3.26
N THR A 51 11.34 -1.98 3.52
CA THR A 51 11.76 -0.60 3.77
C THR A 51 12.88 -0.13 2.86
N GLU A 52 13.26 -0.89 1.85
CA GLU A 52 14.35 -0.53 0.95
C GLU A 52 13.94 0.58 -0.01
N GLY A 53 14.71 1.65 -0.04
CA GLY A 53 14.51 2.76 -0.95
C GLY A 53 13.48 3.79 -0.47
N PRO A 54 13.44 4.96 -1.14
CA PRO A 54 12.60 6.07 -0.67
C PRO A 54 11.10 5.76 -0.67
N LEU A 55 10.61 5.08 -1.70
CA LEU A 55 9.20 4.74 -1.80
C LEU A 55 8.77 3.79 -0.68
N LEU A 56 9.52 2.72 -0.48
CA LEU A 56 9.16 1.72 0.53
C LEU A 56 9.30 2.25 1.95
N LYS A 57 10.22 3.17 2.19
CA LYS A 57 10.32 3.85 3.48
C LYS A 57 9.08 4.68 3.77
N LYS A 58 8.61 5.43 2.80
CA LYS A 58 7.39 6.24 2.95
C LYS A 58 6.17 5.36 3.14
N TRP A 59 6.06 4.32 2.34
CA TRP A 59 4.97 3.35 2.46
C TRP A 59 4.97 2.65 3.82
N SER A 60 6.13 2.16 4.26
CA SER A 60 6.25 1.50 5.55
C SER A 60 5.85 2.41 6.70
N GLY A 61 6.24 3.68 6.65
CA GLY A 61 5.84 4.67 7.64
C GLY A 61 4.33 4.87 7.67
N PHE A 62 3.72 5.02 6.52
CA PHE A 62 2.27 5.15 6.40
C PHE A 62 1.55 3.90 6.89
N TYR A 63 1.94 2.74 6.40
CA TYR A 63 1.29 1.47 6.73
C TYR A 63 1.39 1.17 8.24
N THR A 64 2.59 1.28 8.78
CA THR A 64 2.82 1.03 10.22
C THR A 64 2.05 2.02 11.08
N GLY A 65 2.07 3.31 10.73
CA GLY A 65 1.37 4.35 11.46
C GLY A 65 -0.14 4.16 11.43
N LEU A 66 -0.69 3.84 10.26
CA LEU A 66 -2.11 3.61 10.10
C LEU A 66 -2.60 2.42 10.95
N PHE A 67 -1.90 1.30 10.87
CA PHE A 67 -2.34 0.11 11.61
C PHE A 67 -2.09 0.22 13.11
N ARG A 68 -1.09 0.99 13.52
CA ARG A 68 -0.90 1.33 14.93
C ARG A 68 -2.08 2.14 15.45
N GLU A 69 -2.49 3.15 14.72
CA GLU A 69 -3.63 3.99 15.09
C GLU A 69 -4.94 3.19 15.08
N LEU A 70 -5.11 2.34 14.09
CA LEU A 70 -6.28 1.48 13.99
C LEU A 70 -6.38 0.54 15.19
N ASN A 71 -5.27 -0.07 15.59
CA ASN A 71 -5.23 -0.94 16.78
C ASN A 71 -5.53 -0.17 18.05
N ALA A 72 -5.00 1.05 18.18
CA ALA A 72 -5.26 1.90 19.35
C ALA A 72 -6.74 2.24 19.46
N GLN A 73 -7.38 2.62 18.35
CA GLN A 73 -8.79 2.98 18.36
C GLN A 73 -9.70 1.76 18.58
N ARG A 74 -9.35 0.61 18.02
CA ARG A 74 -10.07 -0.64 18.26
C ARG A 74 -10.01 -1.03 19.72
N SER A 75 -8.85 -0.91 20.33
CA SER A 75 -8.67 -1.18 21.77
C SER A 75 -9.52 -0.24 22.63
N ALA A 76 -9.52 1.05 22.30
CA ALA A 76 -10.34 2.03 23.01
C ALA A 76 -11.84 1.72 22.86
N ALA A 77 -12.28 1.31 21.68
CA ALA A 77 -13.68 0.95 21.45
C ALA A 77 -14.10 -0.28 22.24
N LEU A 78 -13.15 -1.17 22.57
CA LEU A 78 -13.41 -2.33 23.42
C LEU A 78 -13.22 -2.04 24.92
N GLY A 79 -13.01 -0.78 25.27
CA GLY A 79 -12.81 -0.38 26.67
C GLY A 79 -11.43 -0.71 27.20
N LYS A 80 -10.49 -1.04 26.34
CA LYS A 80 -9.12 -1.35 26.72
C LYS A 80 -8.24 -0.13 26.58
N SER A 81 -7.26 -0.01 27.46
CA SER A 81 -6.26 1.05 27.41
C SER A 81 -5.12 0.60 26.52
N TYR A 82 -4.86 1.34 25.45
CA TYR A 82 -3.72 1.11 24.58
C TYR A 82 -2.69 2.21 24.82
N GLN A 83 -1.56 1.83 25.38
CA GLN A 83 -0.51 2.80 25.71
C GLN A 83 0.68 2.59 24.79
N ALA A 84 0.67 3.29 23.68
CA ALA A 84 1.83 3.39 22.84
C ALA A 84 2.17 4.87 22.70
N GLU A 85 3.39 5.21 23.07
CA GLU A 85 3.88 6.56 22.86
C GLU A 85 4.38 6.66 21.43
N TYR A 86 3.64 7.38 20.60
CA TYR A 86 4.02 7.67 19.23
C TYR A 86 3.39 8.99 18.81
N GLU A 87 4.02 9.61 17.82
CA GLU A 87 3.48 10.83 17.25
C GLU A 87 2.31 10.47 16.34
N LYS A 88 1.14 11.06 16.61
CA LYS A 88 -0.06 10.79 15.81
C LYS A 88 -0.06 11.60 14.53
N ASP A 89 -0.30 10.92 13.43
CA ASP A 89 -0.55 11.56 12.15
C ASP A 89 -2.06 11.80 12.00
N PRO A 90 -2.50 13.06 11.79
CA PRO A 90 -3.92 13.36 11.67
C PRO A 90 -4.64 12.57 10.57
N GLU A 91 -3.98 12.34 9.45
CA GLU A 91 -4.55 11.55 8.35
C GLU A 91 -4.79 10.11 8.76
N SER A 92 -3.81 9.47 9.39
CA SER A 92 -3.95 8.10 9.88
C SER A 92 -5.05 7.99 10.93
N THR A 93 -5.16 8.99 11.80
CA THR A 93 -6.22 9.04 12.80
C THR A 93 -7.61 9.08 12.16
N GLN A 94 -7.78 9.90 11.12
CA GLN A 94 -9.04 10.00 10.40
C GLN A 94 -9.40 8.71 9.66
N ILE A 95 -8.43 8.09 9.01
CA ILE A 95 -8.65 6.83 8.29
C ILE A 95 -9.05 5.73 9.26
N ALA A 96 -8.33 5.61 10.38
CA ALA A 96 -8.62 4.60 11.40
C ALA A 96 -10.01 4.81 11.99
N GLN A 97 -10.39 6.04 12.28
CA GLN A 97 -11.71 6.36 12.81
C GLN A 97 -12.81 6.00 11.81
N ALA A 98 -12.62 6.33 10.54
CA ALA A 98 -13.57 5.98 9.49
C ALA A 98 -13.74 4.47 9.35
N ALA A 99 -12.65 3.71 9.49
CA ALA A 99 -12.71 2.24 9.42
C ALA A 99 -13.48 1.65 10.60
N ILE A 100 -13.26 2.17 11.80
CA ILE A 100 -13.93 1.69 13.01
C ILE A 100 -15.43 2.00 13.00
N THR A 101 -15.80 3.15 12.45
CA THR A 101 -17.20 3.57 12.38
C THR A 101 -17.90 3.08 11.11
N ALA A 102 -17.21 2.30 10.28
CA ALA A 102 -17.80 1.74 9.07
C ALA A 102 -18.97 0.80 9.43
N LYS A 103 -19.88 0.67 8.48
CA LYS A 103 -21.14 -0.06 8.66
C LYS A 103 -20.94 -1.53 9.02
N ASN A 104 -19.92 -2.16 8.48
CA ASN A 104 -19.59 -3.55 8.74
C ASN A 104 -18.09 -3.79 8.42
N PRO A 105 -17.53 -4.95 8.82
CA PRO A 105 -16.12 -5.24 8.58
C PRO A 105 -15.70 -5.19 7.11
N LEU A 106 -16.56 -5.61 6.21
CA LEU A 106 -16.25 -5.59 4.78
C LEU A 106 -16.07 -4.15 4.28
N GLU A 107 -16.95 -3.24 4.68
CA GLU A 107 -16.86 -1.83 4.32
C GLU A 107 -15.58 -1.20 4.91
N ALA A 108 -15.21 -1.59 6.14
CA ALA A 108 -13.98 -1.13 6.76
C ALA A 108 -12.76 -1.57 5.96
N GLU A 109 -12.71 -2.82 5.51
CA GLU A 109 -11.60 -3.33 4.72
C GLU A 109 -11.51 -2.66 3.35
N LYS A 110 -12.64 -2.42 2.71
CA LYS A 110 -12.68 -1.69 1.44
C LYS A 110 -12.14 -0.27 1.59
N LEU A 111 -12.56 0.42 2.65
CA LEU A 111 -12.08 1.77 2.94
C LEU A 111 -10.57 1.79 3.14
N LEU A 112 -10.04 0.86 3.92
CA LEU A 112 -8.62 0.75 4.17
C LEU A 112 -7.85 0.46 2.88
N LEU A 113 -8.36 -0.42 2.04
CA LEU A 113 -7.73 -0.76 0.78
C LEU A 113 -7.69 0.45 -0.17
N VAL A 114 -8.79 1.19 -0.29
CA VAL A 114 -8.85 2.39 -1.12
C VAL A 114 -7.82 3.42 -0.65
N ARG A 115 -7.72 3.63 0.66
CA ARG A 115 -6.76 4.59 1.21
C ARG A 115 -5.32 4.17 0.98
N GLN A 116 -5.05 2.86 1.03
CA GLN A 116 -3.72 2.35 0.71
C GLN A 116 -3.35 2.59 -0.76
N PHE A 117 -4.29 2.36 -1.69
CA PHE A 117 -4.06 2.68 -3.10
C PHE A 117 -3.82 4.17 -3.32
N GLU A 118 -4.58 5.02 -2.66
CA GLU A 118 -4.40 6.48 -2.75
C GLU A 118 -3.02 6.90 -2.23
N ALA A 119 -2.56 6.29 -1.14
CA ALA A 119 -1.24 6.58 -0.58
C ALA A 119 -0.12 6.17 -1.53
N LEU A 120 -0.24 4.98 -2.13
CA LEU A 120 0.74 4.52 -3.11
C LEU A 120 0.79 5.44 -4.32
N ASP A 121 -0.36 5.86 -4.82
CA ASP A 121 -0.43 6.80 -5.94
C ASP A 121 0.24 8.13 -5.59
N TYR A 122 -0.01 8.65 -4.41
CA TYR A 122 0.61 9.87 -3.92
C TYR A 122 2.13 9.74 -3.83
N TYR A 123 2.63 8.63 -3.25
CA TYR A 123 4.07 8.43 -3.06
C TYR A 123 4.81 8.19 -4.36
N THR A 124 4.13 7.69 -5.39
CA THR A 124 4.73 7.51 -6.72
C THR A 124 4.58 8.74 -7.62
N GLY A 125 4.01 9.83 -7.10
CA GLY A 125 3.80 11.05 -7.85
C GLY A 125 2.56 11.02 -8.74
N GLY A 126 1.67 10.06 -8.53
CA GLY A 126 0.52 9.83 -9.39
C GLY A 126 0.90 9.12 -10.67
N THR A 127 -0.08 8.74 -11.47
CA THR A 127 0.14 7.97 -12.69
C THR A 127 1.01 8.72 -13.70
N ILE A 128 0.70 10.01 -13.91
CA ILE A 128 1.46 10.85 -14.85
C ILE A 128 2.87 11.10 -14.33
N GLY A 129 2.99 11.44 -13.07
CA GLY A 129 4.29 11.65 -12.43
C GLY A 129 5.18 10.42 -12.50
N HIS A 130 4.60 9.26 -12.33
CA HIS A 130 5.33 8.00 -12.40
C HIS A 130 5.86 7.74 -13.81
N LEU A 131 5.09 8.06 -14.84
CA LEU A 131 5.51 7.89 -16.23
C LEU A 131 6.60 8.87 -16.64
N VAL A 132 6.62 10.05 -16.04
CA VAL A 132 7.60 11.09 -16.34
C VAL A 132 8.91 10.86 -15.59
N ASN A 133 8.83 10.37 -14.38
CA ASN A 133 9.97 10.09 -13.53
C ASN A 133 10.57 8.71 -13.79
#